data_3e70ce509bb746b63d5bdd32681f2d00
#
_entry.id   3e70ce509bb746b63d5bdd32681f2d00
#
_cell.length_a   1.000
_cell.length_b   1.000
_cell.length_c   1.000
_cell.angle_alpha   90.00
_cell.angle_beta   90.00
_cell.angle_gamma   90.00
#
_symmetry.space_group_name_H-M   'P 1'
#
loop_
_entity.id
_entity.type
_entity.pdbx_description
1 polymer ?
#
loop_
_entity_poly.entity_id
_entity_poly.type
_entity_poly.pdbx_seq_one_letter_code
_entity_poly.pdbx_strand_id
1 'polypeptide(L)'
;MEQKSKNAISISIIGGADGPTSIFTAGHSKKQPLKIRIKNSIYRYKRKKVEKTIVANPHSLSETVQYAKDKYELTETAPADREYIEQIKCLKESLILQYKPELLGEMKDIPVPDFSNEASVKEYLGKIKTRSEMIAEMPDSIIPMDFHLYKIRIDDDFLEMEIDYTWNIFGLSYSGNKAVMKKFKKISGDLYSYYGVTEEDVKNKTKRYSLLVTNLSL
;
A
#
# COMPACT_ATOMS: atom_id res chain seq x y z
N MET A 1 -7.55 -28.41 23.37
CA MET A 1 -8.32 -27.82 22.28
C MET A 1 -7.42 -26.79 21.62
N GLU A 2 -6.73 -27.17 20.54
CA GLU A 2 -5.85 -26.26 19.78
C GLU A 2 -6.71 -25.33 18.92
N GLN A 3 -6.63 -24.03 19.18
CA GLN A 3 -7.16 -23.02 18.29
C GLN A 3 -6.31 -23.01 17.01
N LYS A 4 -6.86 -23.54 15.93
CA LYS A 4 -6.30 -23.34 14.58
C LYS A 4 -6.29 -21.86 14.29
N SER A 5 -5.11 -21.25 14.26
CA SER A 5 -4.83 -19.93 13.73
C SER A 5 -5.41 -19.86 12.30
N LYS A 6 -6.45 -19.08 12.12
CA LYS A 6 -6.97 -18.74 10.78
C LYS A 6 -5.90 -17.89 10.11
N ASN A 7 -5.33 -18.40 9.02
CA ASN A 7 -4.37 -17.67 8.19
C ASN A 7 -4.99 -16.35 7.74
N ALA A 8 -4.64 -15.27 8.41
CA ALA A 8 -4.96 -13.92 7.96
C ALA A 8 -4.07 -13.60 6.75
N ILE A 9 -4.67 -13.19 5.65
CA ILE A 9 -3.95 -12.70 4.46
C ILE A 9 -4.08 -11.19 4.51
N SER A 10 -2.98 -10.48 4.68
CA SER A 10 -2.94 -9.04 4.53
C SER A 10 -2.49 -8.68 3.11
N ILE A 11 -3.15 -7.69 2.51
CA ILE A 11 -2.73 -7.09 1.25
C ILE A 11 -2.55 -5.61 1.56
N SER A 12 -1.31 -5.15 1.56
CA SER A 12 -0.96 -3.75 1.61
C SER A 12 -0.48 -3.32 0.23
N ILE A 13 -1.12 -2.30 -0.35
CA ILE A 13 -0.71 -1.71 -1.62
C ILE A 13 -0.17 -0.34 -1.30
N ILE A 14 1.07 -0.30 -0.83
CA ILE A 14 1.78 0.95 -0.58
C ILE A 14 2.36 1.42 -1.91
N GLY A 15 1.86 2.52 -2.39
CA GLY A 15 2.37 3.13 -3.58
C GLY A 15 3.61 3.99 -3.29
N GLY A 16 4.83 3.50 -3.46
CA GLY A 16 6.09 4.28 -3.59
C GLY A 16 6.37 4.63 -5.05
N ALA A 17 7.21 5.65 -5.35
CA ALA A 17 7.44 6.16 -6.72
C ALA A 17 8.01 5.13 -7.71
N ASP A 18 8.53 4.01 -7.25
CA ASP A 18 9.23 3.01 -8.08
C ASP A 18 8.40 1.78 -8.48
N GLY A 19 7.06 1.91 -8.51
CA GLY A 19 6.18 0.83 -8.95
C GLY A 19 5.74 -0.10 -7.80
N PRO A 20 4.84 -1.07 -8.07
CA PRO A 20 4.31 -1.96 -7.06
C PRO A 20 5.46 -2.71 -6.41
N THR A 21 5.57 -2.59 -5.08
CA THR A 21 6.55 -3.31 -4.29
C THR A 21 6.49 -4.78 -4.67
N SER A 22 7.55 -5.25 -5.29
CA SER A 22 7.73 -6.63 -5.71
C SER A 22 7.41 -7.52 -4.53
N ILE A 23 6.56 -8.50 -4.71
CA ILE A 23 6.47 -9.63 -3.78
C ILE A 23 7.83 -10.27 -3.81
N PHE A 24 8.68 -9.92 -2.85
CA PHE A 24 9.98 -10.57 -2.66
C PHE A 24 9.73 -12.00 -2.20
N THR A 25 9.74 -12.94 -3.13
CA THR A 25 10.05 -14.30 -2.82
C THR A 25 11.57 -14.46 -2.90
N ALA A 26 12.25 -14.19 -1.79
CA ALA A 26 13.65 -14.57 -1.63
C ALA A 26 13.73 -16.11 -1.64
N GLY A 27 14.26 -16.66 -2.71
CA GLY A 27 14.42 -18.11 -2.84
C GLY A 27 15.13 -18.46 -4.14
N HIS A 28 16.25 -19.15 -4.01
CA HIS A 28 17.06 -19.75 -5.06
C HIS A 28 16.22 -20.35 -6.20
N SER A 29 16.73 -20.31 -7.43
CA SER A 29 16.13 -20.69 -8.71
C SER A 29 15.63 -22.15 -8.84
N LYS A 30 14.83 -22.61 -7.88
CA LYS A 30 14.01 -23.81 -8.08
C LYS A 30 12.83 -23.43 -8.94
N LYS A 31 12.58 -24.15 -10.02
CA LYS A 31 11.41 -23.97 -10.90
C LYS A 31 10.16 -23.81 -10.02
N GLN A 32 9.52 -22.64 -10.12
CA GLN A 32 8.33 -22.37 -9.32
C GLN A 32 7.28 -23.48 -9.48
N PRO A 33 6.59 -23.88 -8.39
CA PRO A 33 5.55 -24.92 -8.45
C PRO A 33 4.53 -24.60 -9.55
N LEU A 34 4.04 -25.62 -10.24
CA LEU A 34 3.10 -25.49 -11.36
C LEU A 34 1.88 -24.60 -10.99
N LYS A 35 1.36 -24.76 -9.78
CA LYS A 35 0.25 -23.95 -9.24
C LYS A 35 0.56 -22.45 -9.23
N ILE A 36 1.78 -22.04 -8.88
CA ILE A 36 2.21 -20.64 -8.88
C ILE A 36 2.34 -20.12 -10.32
N ARG A 37 2.91 -20.95 -11.22
CA ARG A 37 3.04 -20.59 -12.64
C ARG A 37 1.67 -20.37 -13.28
N ILE A 38 0.68 -21.22 -12.99
CA ILE A 38 -0.71 -21.06 -13.47
C ILE A 38 -1.33 -19.77 -12.91
N LYS A 39 -1.22 -19.52 -11.60
CA LYS A 39 -1.69 -18.25 -11.00
C LYS A 39 -1.10 -17.03 -11.67
N ASN A 40 0.21 -17.00 -11.87
CA ASN A 40 0.90 -15.90 -12.52
C ASN A 40 0.47 -15.72 -13.98
N SER A 41 0.20 -16.81 -14.70
CA SER A 41 -0.30 -16.77 -16.08
C SER A 41 -1.71 -16.18 -16.14
N ILE A 42 -2.61 -16.61 -15.24
CA ILE A 42 -3.97 -16.07 -15.12
C ILE A 42 -3.93 -14.58 -14.77
N TYR A 43 -3.07 -14.18 -13.81
CA TYR A 43 -2.90 -12.78 -13.44
C TYR A 43 -2.43 -11.93 -14.62
N ARG A 44 -1.41 -12.37 -15.36
CA ARG A 44 -0.90 -11.68 -16.56
C ARG A 44 -1.97 -11.55 -17.65
N TYR A 45 -2.79 -12.57 -17.85
CA TYR A 45 -3.90 -12.51 -18.79
C TYR A 45 -4.96 -11.49 -18.38
N LYS A 46 -5.38 -11.52 -17.10
CA LYS A 46 -6.34 -10.52 -16.57
C LYS A 46 -5.78 -9.10 -16.69
N ARG A 47 -4.51 -8.90 -16.31
CA ARG A 47 -3.84 -7.60 -16.42
C ARG A 47 -3.87 -7.06 -17.85
N LYS A 48 -3.47 -7.86 -18.84
CA LYS A 48 -3.54 -7.47 -20.26
C LYS A 48 -4.97 -7.15 -20.72
N LYS A 49 -5.98 -7.85 -20.19
CA LYS A 49 -7.38 -7.55 -20.49
C LYS A 49 -7.80 -6.21 -19.90
N VAL A 50 -7.48 -5.96 -18.64
CA VAL A 50 -7.76 -4.70 -17.95
C VAL A 50 -7.05 -3.53 -18.63
N GLU A 51 -5.77 -3.65 -18.96
CA GLU A 51 -4.99 -2.61 -19.65
C GLU A 51 -5.64 -2.13 -20.96
N LYS A 52 -6.38 -3.01 -21.66
CA LYS A 52 -7.11 -2.67 -22.89
C LYS A 52 -8.42 -1.91 -22.65
N THR A 53 -8.94 -1.95 -21.43
CA THR A 53 -10.24 -1.33 -21.08
C THR A 53 -10.06 -0.02 -20.33
N ILE A 54 -8.84 0.35 -19.93
CA ILE A 54 -8.57 1.60 -19.22
C ILE A 54 -8.77 2.78 -20.18
N VAL A 55 -9.66 3.65 -19.78
CA VAL A 55 -9.92 4.95 -20.42
C VAL A 55 -9.63 6.04 -19.39
N ALA A 56 -9.11 7.16 -19.85
CA ALA A 56 -8.87 8.30 -18.97
C ALA A 56 -10.19 8.83 -18.41
N ASN A 57 -10.29 8.86 -17.10
CA ASN A 57 -11.42 9.41 -16.34
C ASN A 57 -10.92 9.82 -14.95
N PRO A 58 -10.08 10.89 -14.86
CA PRO A 58 -9.46 11.26 -13.61
C PRO A 58 -10.41 12.03 -12.70
N HIS A 59 -10.39 11.70 -11.41
CA HIS A 59 -10.98 12.49 -10.35
C HIS A 59 -9.89 12.89 -9.34
N SER A 60 -10.12 13.98 -8.63
CA SER A 60 -9.26 14.42 -7.53
C SER A 60 -9.39 13.51 -6.30
N LEU A 61 -8.46 13.65 -5.37
CA LEU A 61 -8.55 12.97 -4.08
C LEU A 61 -9.81 13.38 -3.31
N SER A 62 -10.14 14.69 -3.31
CA SER A 62 -11.33 15.22 -2.64
C SER A 62 -12.62 14.64 -3.21
N GLU A 63 -12.74 14.57 -4.55
CA GLU A 63 -13.89 13.93 -5.20
C GLU A 63 -13.97 12.44 -4.87
N THR A 64 -12.82 11.76 -4.80
CA THR A 64 -12.75 10.32 -4.45
C THR A 64 -13.18 10.08 -3.01
N VAL A 65 -12.76 10.94 -2.06
CA VAL A 65 -13.21 10.89 -0.66
C VAL A 65 -14.71 11.16 -0.56
N GLN A 66 -15.23 12.16 -1.29
CA GLN A 66 -16.66 12.45 -1.30
C GLN A 66 -17.46 11.28 -1.88
N TYR A 67 -17.03 10.71 -2.99
CA TYR A 67 -17.64 9.51 -3.57
C TYR A 67 -17.66 8.33 -2.58
N ALA A 68 -16.56 8.14 -1.84
CA ALA A 68 -16.48 7.09 -0.83
C ALA A 68 -17.45 7.37 0.34
N LYS A 69 -17.61 8.64 0.78
CA LYS A 69 -18.58 9.05 1.81
C LYS A 69 -20.02 8.81 1.35
N ASP A 70 -20.34 9.14 0.12
CA ASP A 70 -21.70 9.02 -0.42
C ASP A 70 -22.12 7.56 -0.65
N LYS A 71 -21.16 6.69 -0.93
CA LYS A 71 -21.44 5.29 -1.33
C LYS A 71 -21.20 4.27 -0.24
N TYR A 72 -20.30 4.57 0.67
CA TYR A 72 -19.88 3.68 1.75
C TYR A 72 -19.93 4.44 3.07
N GLU A 73 -20.10 3.72 4.18
CA GLU A 73 -20.01 4.30 5.52
C GLU A 73 -18.54 4.63 5.85
N LEU A 74 -18.03 5.71 5.23
CA LEU A 74 -16.66 6.18 5.42
C LEU A 74 -16.58 7.00 6.69
N THR A 75 -15.71 6.60 7.63
CA THR A 75 -15.41 7.32 8.86
C THR A 75 -13.97 7.80 8.87
N GLU A 76 -13.71 9.00 9.33
CA GLU A 76 -12.37 9.54 9.49
C GLU A 76 -11.80 9.15 10.85
N THR A 77 -10.56 8.66 10.87
CA THR A 77 -9.83 8.30 12.11
C THR A 77 -9.26 9.57 12.73
N ALA A 78 -9.48 9.76 14.03
CA ALA A 78 -8.99 10.95 14.71
C ALA A 78 -7.45 10.99 14.74
N PRO A 79 -6.82 12.19 14.61
CA PRO A 79 -5.36 12.33 14.64
C PRO A 79 -4.70 11.83 15.95
N ALA A 80 -5.45 11.75 17.05
CA ALA A 80 -4.99 11.22 18.32
C ALA A 80 -5.01 9.69 18.40
N ASP A 81 -5.64 9.02 17.44
CA ASP A 81 -5.73 7.57 17.43
C ASP A 81 -4.37 6.94 17.13
N ARG A 82 -4.07 5.86 17.83
CA ARG A 82 -2.80 5.14 17.69
C ARG A 82 -2.53 4.72 16.24
N GLU A 83 -3.55 4.23 15.56
CA GLU A 83 -3.42 3.80 14.16
C GLU A 83 -3.07 4.97 13.23
N TYR A 84 -3.73 6.12 13.40
CA TYR A 84 -3.39 7.32 12.65
C TYR A 84 -1.92 7.71 12.86
N ILE A 85 -1.48 7.73 14.14
CA ILE A 85 -0.09 8.07 14.51
C ILE A 85 0.91 7.08 13.90
N GLU A 86 0.58 5.80 13.86
CA GLU A 86 1.44 4.78 13.26
C GLU A 86 1.52 4.94 11.73
N GLN A 87 0.39 5.18 11.06
CA GLN A 87 0.35 5.35 9.61
C GLN A 87 1.06 6.62 9.13
N ILE A 88 0.84 7.76 9.79
CA ILE A 88 1.53 9.00 9.41
C ILE A 88 3.05 8.89 9.62
N LYS A 89 3.52 8.15 10.63
CA LYS A 89 4.95 7.87 10.83
C LYS A 89 5.52 7.02 9.69
N CYS A 90 4.81 5.96 9.29
CA CYS A 90 5.22 5.12 8.16
C CYS A 90 5.26 5.91 6.85
N LEU A 91 4.29 6.80 6.62
CA LEU A 91 4.28 7.67 5.45
C LEU A 91 5.46 8.66 5.49
N LYS A 92 5.70 9.32 6.62
CA LYS A 92 6.84 10.24 6.81
C LYS A 92 8.16 9.54 6.53
N GLU A 93 8.36 8.34 7.05
CA GLU A 93 9.55 7.53 6.79
C GLU A 93 9.72 7.23 5.30
N SER A 94 8.65 6.81 4.63
CA SER A 94 8.65 6.52 3.19
C SER A 94 8.99 7.74 2.35
N LEU A 95 8.44 8.91 2.69
CA LEU A 95 8.69 10.17 1.99
C LEU A 95 10.13 10.65 2.20
N ILE A 96 10.68 10.54 3.42
CA ILE A 96 12.07 10.90 3.70
C ILE A 96 13.02 9.98 2.92
N LEU A 97 12.80 8.68 2.95
CA LEU A 97 13.61 7.72 2.20
C LEU A 97 13.60 7.99 0.69
N GLN A 98 12.48 8.47 0.18
CA GLN A 98 12.32 8.73 -1.26
C GLN A 98 12.86 10.10 -1.69
N TYR A 99 12.61 11.15 -0.91
CA TYR A 99 12.85 12.53 -1.34
C TYR A 99 13.99 13.24 -0.61
N LYS A 100 14.36 12.76 0.57
CA LYS A 100 15.42 13.36 1.40
C LYS A 100 16.29 12.29 2.09
N PRO A 101 16.74 11.24 1.37
CA PRO A 101 17.50 10.13 1.96
C PRO A 101 18.81 10.60 2.61
N GLU A 102 19.36 11.74 2.18
CA GLU A 102 20.58 12.33 2.75
C GLU A 102 20.45 12.67 4.23
N LEU A 103 19.22 12.95 4.70
CA LEU A 103 18.96 13.22 6.12
C LEU A 103 19.17 11.99 7.02
N LEU A 104 19.19 10.80 6.44
CA LEU A 104 19.32 9.55 7.17
C LEU A 104 20.78 9.08 7.30
N GLY A 105 21.72 9.74 6.63
CA GLY A 105 23.12 9.34 6.63
C GLY A 105 23.30 7.87 6.24
N GLU A 106 23.95 7.09 7.11
CA GLU A 106 24.17 5.65 6.90
C GLU A 106 22.89 4.81 7.01
N MET A 107 21.82 5.35 7.65
CA MET A 107 20.55 4.64 7.83
C MET A 107 19.66 4.66 6.58
N LYS A 108 20.05 5.35 5.50
CA LYS A 108 19.30 5.35 4.23
C LYS A 108 19.31 3.98 3.56
N ASP A 109 20.45 3.28 3.60
CA ASP A 109 20.69 2.00 2.92
C ASP A 109 21.02 0.90 3.94
N ILE A 110 19.99 0.39 4.63
CA ILE A 110 20.16 -0.72 5.56
C ILE A 110 20.18 -2.02 4.73
N PRO A 111 21.30 -2.77 4.73
CA PRO A 111 21.40 -4.00 3.93
C PRO A 111 20.42 -5.07 4.43
N VAL A 112 19.85 -5.80 3.49
CA VAL A 112 18.94 -6.93 3.79
C VAL A 112 19.67 -7.97 4.64
N PRO A 113 19.08 -8.43 5.75
CA PRO A 113 19.73 -9.39 6.64
C PRO A 113 19.82 -10.80 6.03
N ASP A 114 20.75 -11.60 6.52
CA ASP A 114 20.68 -13.03 6.33
C ASP A 114 19.56 -13.61 7.21
N PHE A 115 18.43 -13.95 6.61
CA PHE A 115 17.26 -14.51 7.30
C PHE A 115 17.51 -15.89 7.92
N SER A 116 18.60 -16.58 7.59
CA SER A 116 19.00 -17.82 8.23
C SER A 116 19.78 -17.60 9.54
N ASN A 117 20.21 -16.36 9.80
CA ASN A 117 20.99 -15.96 10.97
C ASN A 117 20.17 -15.02 11.87
N GLU A 118 19.77 -15.50 13.03
CA GLU A 118 18.97 -14.75 14.00
C GLU A 118 19.66 -13.44 14.47
N ALA A 119 20.98 -13.45 14.66
CA ALA A 119 21.74 -12.27 15.04
C ALA A 119 21.70 -11.20 13.95
N SER A 120 21.82 -11.60 12.67
CA SER A 120 21.70 -10.69 11.52
C SER A 120 20.30 -10.05 11.44
N VAL A 121 19.27 -10.84 11.66
CA VAL A 121 17.87 -10.34 11.69
C VAL A 121 17.66 -9.36 12.84
N LYS A 122 18.17 -9.67 14.05
CA LYS A 122 18.08 -8.80 15.21
C LYS A 122 18.79 -7.47 15.00
N GLU A 123 19.99 -7.49 14.41
CA GLU A 123 20.73 -6.28 14.07
C GLU A 123 19.97 -5.41 13.06
N TYR A 124 19.44 -6.03 12.01
CA TYR A 124 18.62 -5.36 10.99
C TYR A 124 17.41 -4.68 11.61
N LEU A 125 16.64 -5.39 12.45
CA LEU A 125 15.48 -4.82 13.14
C LEU A 125 15.87 -3.66 14.07
N GLY A 126 17.02 -3.77 14.74
CA GLY A 126 17.59 -2.68 15.54
C GLY A 126 17.85 -1.41 14.72
N LYS A 127 18.47 -1.56 13.54
CA LYS A 127 18.75 -0.42 12.64
C LYS A 127 17.46 0.20 12.11
N ILE A 128 16.45 -0.62 11.72
CA ILE A 128 15.14 -0.13 11.30
C ILE A 128 14.48 0.69 12.43
N LYS A 129 14.51 0.17 13.66
CA LYS A 129 13.96 0.88 14.83
C LYS A 129 14.65 2.21 15.05
N THR A 130 15.98 2.24 15.05
CA THR A 130 16.78 3.48 15.22
C THR A 130 16.44 4.50 14.13
N ARG A 131 16.32 4.07 12.88
CA ARG A 131 15.92 4.95 11.78
C ARG A 131 14.53 5.54 12.01
N SER A 132 13.55 4.71 12.40
CA SER A 132 12.18 5.19 12.67
C SER A 132 12.14 6.16 13.85
N GLU A 133 12.93 5.95 14.91
CA GLU A 133 13.06 6.86 16.04
C GLU A 133 13.67 8.20 15.59
N MET A 134 14.75 8.17 14.83
CA MET A 134 15.39 9.38 14.28
C MET A 134 14.41 10.19 13.41
N ILE A 135 13.62 9.53 12.57
CA ILE A 135 12.61 10.19 11.73
C ILE A 135 11.48 10.78 12.56
N ALA A 136 11.07 10.11 13.62
CA ALA A 136 10.01 10.61 14.51
C ALA A 136 10.42 11.92 15.22
N GLU A 137 11.71 12.13 15.47
CA GLU A 137 12.26 13.36 16.06
C GLU A 137 12.42 14.51 15.06
N MET A 138 12.37 14.22 13.75
CA MET A 138 12.50 15.26 12.73
C MET A 138 11.25 16.17 12.71
N PRO A 139 11.43 17.50 12.61
CA PRO A 139 10.32 18.44 12.50
C PRO A 139 9.42 18.13 11.29
N ASP A 140 8.08 18.31 11.43
CA ASP A 140 7.14 18.06 10.35
C ASP A 140 7.32 19.01 9.15
N SER A 141 7.95 20.18 9.38
CA SER A 141 8.32 21.13 8.31
C SER A 141 9.32 20.56 7.29
N ILE A 142 10.03 19.49 7.62
CA ILE A 142 10.98 18.83 6.70
C ILE A 142 10.21 18.12 5.57
N ILE A 143 9.11 17.45 5.91
CA ILE A 143 8.18 16.78 4.97
C ILE A 143 6.77 17.21 5.37
N PRO A 144 6.28 18.36 4.87
CA PRO A 144 4.90 18.78 5.11
C PRO A 144 3.94 17.74 4.56
N MET A 145 2.94 17.35 5.35
CA MET A 145 1.91 16.38 5.00
C MET A 145 0.53 16.93 5.32
N ASP A 146 -0.45 16.60 4.50
CA ASP A 146 -1.87 16.82 4.75
C ASP A 146 -2.56 15.46 4.72
N PHE A 147 -2.24 14.66 5.75
CA PHE A 147 -2.57 13.25 5.84
C PHE A 147 -3.92 13.03 6.52
N HIS A 148 -4.73 12.19 5.93
CA HIS A 148 -6.02 11.73 6.42
C HIS A 148 -6.12 10.22 6.34
N LEU A 149 -6.63 9.60 7.40
CA LEU A 149 -6.90 8.17 7.46
C LEU A 149 -8.41 7.95 7.59
N TYR A 150 -8.98 7.22 6.66
CA TYR A 150 -10.39 6.87 6.67
C TYR A 150 -10.58 5.36 6.77
N LYS A 151 -11.75 4.93 7.26
CA LYS A 151 -12.13 3.53 7.38
C LYS A 151 -13.52 3.27 6.81
N ILE A 152 -13.63 2.17 6.05
CA ILE A 152 -14.90 1.56 5.66
C ILE A 152 -15.02 0.25 6.42
N ARG A 153 -16.02 0.15 7.30
CA ARG A 153 -16.21 -1.01 8.16
C ARG A 153 -17.10 -2.07 7.48
N ILE A 154 -16.73 -3.33 7.62
CA ILE A 154 -17.58 -4.48 7.31
C ILE A 154 -17.44 -5.48 8.44
N ASP A 155 -18.50 -5.69 9.19
CA ASP A 155 -18.51 -6.52 10.41
C ASP A 155 -17.44 -5.99 11.41
N ASP A 156 -16.46 -6.80 11.79
CA ASP A 156 -15.35 -6.41 12.68
C ASP A 156 -14.06 -6.04 11.93
N ASP A 157 -14.08 -6.09 10.60
CA ASP A 157 -12.92 -5.81 9.77
C ASP A 157 -13.04 -4.42 9.10
N PHE A 158 -11.89 -3.85 8.66
CA PHE A 158 -11.82 -2.53 8.03
C PHE A 158 -11.10 -2.58 6.69
N LEU A 159 -11.55 -1.72 5.76
CA LEU A 159 -10.72 -1.21 4.68
C LEU A 159 -10.26 0.18 5.10
N GLU A 160 -8.97 0.38 5.15
CA GLU A 160 -8.34 1.67 5.42
C GLU A 160 -8.05 2.38 4.11
N MET A 161 -8.31 3.69 4.09
CA MET A 161 -8.04 4.58 2.98
C MET A 161 -7.13 5.71 3.46
N GLU A 162 -5.91 5.72 2.94
CA GLU A 162 -4.87 6.70 3.22
C GLU A 162 -4.88 7.77 2.13
N ILE A 163 -5.01 9.02 2.54
CA ILE A 163 -4.99 10.19 1.67
C ILE A 163 -3.93 11.16 2.17
N ASP A 164 -3.06 11.63 1.30
CA ASP A 164 -2.27 12.82 1.55
C ASP A 164 -2.44 13.82 0.40
N TYR A 165 -2.99 14.96 0.71
CA TYR A 165 -3.29 15.98 -0.31
C TYR A 165 -2.05 16.73 -0.79
N THR A 166 -1.04 16.88 0.07
CA THR A 166 0.24 17.55 -0.28
C THR A 166 1.04 16.71 -1.28
N TRP A 167 1.10 15.39 -1.06
CA TRP A 167 1.88 14.46 -1.88
C TRP A 167 1.04 13.72 -2.92
N ASN A 168 -0.26 14.04 -3.03
CA ASN A 168 -1.21 13.38 -3.92
C ASN A 168 -1.18 11.84 -3.79
N ILE A 169 -1.22 11.38 -2.54
CA ILE A 169 -1.18 9.96 -2.21
C ILE A 169 -2.59 9.42 -2.03
N PHE A 170 -2.89 8.30 -2.65
CA PHE A 170 -4.07 7.50 -2.46
C PHE A 170 -3.67 6.05 -2.24
N GLY A 171 -3.92 5.55 -1.03
CA GLY A 171 -3.64 4.18 -0.62
C GLY A 171 -4.88 3.47 -0.09
N LEU A 172 -5.00 2.17 -0.34
CA LEU A 172 -6.02 1.31 0.26
C LEU A 172 -5.36 0.08 0.83
N SER A 173 -5.65 -0.22 2.10
CA SER A 173 -5.22 -1.44 2.76
C SER A 173 -6.41 -2.14 3.42
N TYR A 174 -6.40 -3.46 3.45
CA TYR A 174 -7.46 -4.25 4.10
C TYR A 174 -7.00 -5.66 4.40
N SER A 175 -7.55 -6.20 5.48
CA SER A 175 -7.32 -7.57 5.92
C SER A 175 -8.65 -8.20 6.38
N GLY A 176 -8.68 -9.51 6.53
CA GLY A 176 -9.87 -10.19 7.04
C GLY A 176 -9.99 -11.63 6.55
N ASN A 177 -11.14 -12.23 6.83
CA ASN A 177 -11.44 -13.56 6.32
C ASN A 177 -11.77 -13.52 4.81
N LYS A 178 -11.81 -14.69 4.16
CA LYS A 178 -12.00 -14.80 2.71
C LYS A 178 -13.28 -14.11 2.19
N ALA A 179 -14.36 -14.10 2.95
CA ALA A 179 -15.62 -13.48 2.54
C ALA A 179 -15.53 -11.95 2.58
N VAL A 180 -14.99 -11.39 3.65
CA VAL A 180 -14.74 -9.96 3.83
C VAL A 180 -13.74 -9.45 2.82
N MET A 181 -12.62 -10.16 2.63
CA MET A 181 -11.62 -9.83 1.59
C MET A 181 -12.23 -9.71 0.19
N LYS A 182 -13.23 -10.53 -0.14
CA LYS A 182 -13.94 -10.44 -1.42
C LYS A 182 -14.78 -9.17 -1.53
N LYS A 183 -15.40 -8.72 -0.42
CA LYS A 183 -16.17 -7.47 -0.37
C LYS A 183 -15.23 -6.26 -0.48
N PHE A 184 -14.16 -6.21 0.33
CA PHE A 184 -13.18 -5.13 0.29
C PHE A 184 -12.49 -5.00 -1.07
N LYS A 185 -12.18 -6.11 -1.70
CA LYS A 185 -11.64 -6.09 -3.06
C LYS A 185 -12.57 -5.42 -4.07
N LYS A 186 -13.89 -5.62 -3.96
CA LYS A 186 -14.86 -4.94 -4.83
C LYS A 186 -14.89 -3.43 -4.54
N ILE A 187 -14.88 -3.04 -3.26
CA ILE A 187 -14.84 -1.64 -2.85
C ILE A 187 -13.54 -0.98 -3.33
N SER A 188 -12.40 -1.62 -3.12
CA SER A 188 -11.11 -1.14 -3.59
C SER A 188 -11.09 -0.95 -5.11
N GLY A 189 -11.57 -1.93 -5.86
CA GLY A 189 -11.68 -1.83 -7.33
C GLY A 189 -12.59 -0.68 -7.77
N ASP A 190 -13.70 -0.46 -7.09
CA ASP A 190 -14.63 0.65 -7.36
C ASP A 190 -13.99 2.02 -7.06
N LEU A 191 -13.35 2.18 -5.91
CA LEU A 191 -12.67 3.42 -5.53
C LEU A 191 -11.50 3.76 -6.47
N TYR A 192 -10.67 2.78 -6.83
CA TYR A 192 -9.61 3.01 -7.83
C TYR A 192 -10.16 3.30 -9.23
N SER A 193 -11.30 2.68 -9.61
CA SER A 193 -11.94 2.97 -10.88
C SER A 193 -12.50 4.40 -10.92
N TYR A 194 -13.07 4.87 -9.80
CA TYR A 194 -13.55 6.23 -9.68
C TYR A 194 -12.39 7.24 -9.68
N TYR A 195 -11.35 7.02 -8.86
CA TYR A 195 -10.16 7.85 -8.86
C TYR A 195 -9.55 7.96 -10.25
N GLY A 196 -9.58 6.86 -11.02
CA GLY A 196 -9.24 6.83 -12.43
C GLY A 196 -7.82 7.24 -12.75
N VAL A 197 -7.57 7.58 -14.00
CA VAL A 197 -6.25 7.97 -14.54
C VAL A 197 -6.42 9.08 -15.56
N THR A 198 -5.38 9.90 -15.74
CA THR A 198 -5.28 10.91 -16.81
C THR A 198 -4.84 10.26 -18.13
N GLU A 199 -4.95 10.99 -19.25
CA GLU A 199 -4.38 10.55 -20.53
C GLU A 199 -2.86 10.38 -20.43
N GLU A 200 -2.20 11.27 -19.68
CA GLU A 200 -0.77 11.21 -19.46
C GLU A 200 -0.38 9.97 -18.64
N ASP A 201 -1.16 9.62 -17.62
CA ASP A 201 -0.98 8.38 -16.85
C ASP A 201 -1.06 7.13 -17.75
N VAL A 202 -2.03 7.11 -18.66
CA VAL A 202 -2.19 6.00 -19.62
C VAL A 202 -1.02 5.93 -20.59
N LYS A 203 -0.59 7.07 -21.12
CA LYS A 203 0.53 7.17 -22.07
C LYS A 203 1.85 6.75 -21.45
N ASN A 204 2.16 7.28 -20.26
CA ASN A 204 3.46 7.10 -19.59
C ASN A 204 3.49 5.90 -18.64
N LYS A 205 2.37 5.18 -18.48
CA LYS A 205 2.26 4.04 -17.56
C LYS A 205 2.70 4.40 -16.14
N THR A 206 2.24 5.55 -15.65
CA THR A 206 2.60 6.08 -14.34
C THR A 206 2.22 5.12 -13.21
N LYS A 207 2.63 5.47 -12.00
CA LYS A 207 2.24 4.76 -10.79
C LYS A 207 0.72 4.71 -10.62
N ARG A 208 0.02 5.83 -10.82
CA ARG A 208 -1.45 5.90 -10.75
C ARG A 208 -2.10 4.89 -11.71
N TYR A 209 -1.64 4.82 -12.95
CA TYR A 209 -2.06 3.80 -13.91
C TYR A 209 -1.75 2.37 -13.43
N SER A 210 -0.54 2.15 -12.93
CA SER A 210 -0.11 0.82 -12.47
C SER A 210 -0.92 0.33 -11.27
N LEU A 211 -1.28 1.22 -10.34
CA LEU A 211 -2.15 0.93 -9.21
C LEU A 211 -3.57 0.54 -9.67
N LEU A 212 -4.17 1.32 -10.58
CA LEU A 212 -5.50 1.01 -11.14
C LEU A 212 -5.50 -0.36 -11.81
N VAL A 213 -4.56 -0.61 -12.72
CA VAL A 213 -4.45 -1.90 -13.43
C VAL A 213 -4.27 -3.06 -12.44
N THR A 214 -3.44 -2.89 -11.42
CA THR A 214 -3.19 -3.92 -10.40
C THR A 214 -4.47 -4.24 -9.64
N ASN A 215 -5.16 -3.22 -9.12
CA ASN A 215 -6.40 -3.43 -8.36
C ASN A 215 -7.51 -4.11 -9.16
N LEU A 216 -7.69 -3.71 -10.42
CA LEU A 216 -8.69 -4.32 -11.29
C LEU A 216 -8.31 -5.73 -11.79
N SER A 217 -7.03 -6.10 -11.70
CA SER A 217 -6.52 -7.41 -12.14
C SER A 217 -6.51 -8.47 -11.04
N LEU A 218 -6.56 -8.07 -9.78
CA LEU A 218 -6.64 -8.98 -8.64
C LEU A 218 -7.94 -9.78 -8.63
#